data_f21bd9040a47810335196771f19861f2
#
_entry.id   f21bd9040a47810335196771f19861f2
#
_cell.length_a   1.000
_cell.length_b   1.000
_cell.length_c   1.000
_cell.angle_alpha   90.00
_cell.angle_beta   90.00
_cell.angle_gamma   90.00
#
_symmetry.space_group_name_H-M   'P 1'
#
loop_
_entity.id
_entity.type
_entity.pdbx_description
1 polymer ?
#
loop_
_entity_poly.entity_id
_entity_poly.type
_entity_poly.pdbx_seq_one_letter_code
_entity_poly.pdbx_strand_id
1 'polypeptide(L)'
;MIPGAKPPSLPELVRAQDRMTFIYLEKSAIHRDSNAITATDERGVVHIPAAALGALLLGPGTTVTQQAMVLMAESGSTVVWVGEEGVRYYAHGRSLAHSSRLLEAQAALMTNQTSRLRVAREMYAMRFPGEDTKGLTIQQLRGREGARIRRAYREHSKRTGVPWTRRDYEVEDFEASDPVNQALSAANTSLYGVVHSVIVALGCSPGLGFVHT
;
A
#
# COMPACT_ATOMS: atom_id res chain seq x y z
N MET A 1 -12.41 9.54 -35.83
CA MET A 1 -12.03 9.24 -34.42
C MET A 1 -13.11 8.30 -33.86
N ILE A 2 -12.77 7.04 -33.58
CA ILE A 2 -13.73 6.10 -33.00
C ILE A 2 -13.89 6.52 -31.52
N PRO A 3 -15.11 6.81 -31.03
CA PRO A 3 -15.30 7.13 -29.63
C PRO A 3 -14.81 5.96 -28.79
N GLY A 4 -13.94 6.22 -27.81
CA GLY A 4 -13.55 5.20 -26.84
C GLY A 4 -14.77 4.65 -26.10
N ALA A 5 -14.68 3.41 -25.60
CA ALA A 5 -15.75 2.83 -24.82
C ALA A 5 -16.09 3.75 -23.62
N LYS A 6 -17.37 3.88 -23.33
CA LYS A 6 -17.82 4.66 -22.16
C LYS A 6 -17.20 4.08 -20.89
N PRO A 7 -16.67 4.92 -19.99
CA PRO A 7 -16.17 4.43 -18.70
C PRO A 7 -17.24 3.60 -17.98
N PRO A 8 -16.86 2.50 -17.29
CA PRO A 8 -17.81 1.71 -16.54
C PRO A 8 -18.44 2.53 -15.43
N SER A 9 -19.72 2.35 -15.19
CA SER A 9 -20.40 2.97 -14.05
C SER A 9 -19.95 2.32 -12.74
N LEU A 10 -20.11 3.02 -11.60
CA LEU A 10 -19.74 2.48 -10.29
C LEU A 10 -20.31 1.08 -9.98
N PRO A 11 -21.57 0.74 -10.35
CA PRO A 11 -22.09 -0.62 -10.17
C PRO A 11 -21.44 -1.67 -11.07
N GLU A 12 -20.85 -1.26 -12.17
CA GLU A 12 -20.16 -2.15 -13.13
C GLU A 12 -18.69 -2.40 -12.75
N LEU A 13 -18.16 -1.64 -11.78
CA LEU A 13 -16.81 -1.84 -11.28
C LEU A 13 -16.76 -3.07 -10.36
N VAL A 14 -15.71 -3.86 -10.52
CA VAL A 14 -15.39 -4.95 -9.60
C VAL A 14 -15.25 -4.39 -8.18
N ARG A 15 -15.86 -5.03 -7.18
CA ARG A 15 -15.74 -4.61 -5.79
C ARG A 15 -14.26 -4.59 -5.38
N ALA A 16 -13.88 -3.65 -4.52
CA ALA A 16 -12.48 -3.48 -4.11
C ALA A 16 -11.87 -4.78 -3.52
N GLN A 17 -12.68 -5.57 -2.82
CA GLN A 17 -12.26 -6.87 -2.24
C GLN A 17 -12.01 -7.96 -3.28
N ASP A 18 -12.58 -7.82 -4.48
CA ASP A 18 -12.49 -8.81 -5.57
C ASP A 18 -11.45 -8.41 -6.62
N ARG A 19 -10.80 -7.25 -6.44
CA ARG A 19 -9.75 -6.77 -7.32
C ARG A 19 -8.40 -7.40 -6.98
N MET A 20 -7.53 -7.52 -7.98
CA MET A 20 -6.11 -7.76 -7.72
C MET A 20 -5.57 -6.65 -6.82
N THR A 21 -4.92 -7.03 -5.73
CA THR A 21 -4.52 -6.07 -4.68
C THR A 21 -3.56 -5.03 -5.23
N PHE A 22 -2.51 -5.47 -5.93
CA PHE A 22 -1.58 -4.61 -6.64
C PHE A 22 -0.80 -5.37 -7.70
N ILE A 23 -0.24 -4.62 -8.66
CA ILE A 23 0.77 -5.09 -9.60
C ILE A 23 1.94 -4.12 -9.52
N TYR A 24 3.16 -4.64 -9.43
CA TYR A 24 4.39 -3.87 -9.56
C TYR A 24 4.95 -4.04 -10.97
N LEU A 25 5.30 -2.92 -11.62
CA LEU A 25 5.93 -2.88 -12.94
C LEU A 25 7.14 -1.97 -12.89
N GLU A 26 8.23 -2.41 -13.48
CA GLU A 26 9.43 -1.59 -13.71
C GLU A 26 9.93 -1.78 -15.14
N LYS A 27 10.75 -0.85 -15.64
CA LYS A 27 11.36 -0.90 -16.99
C LYS A 27 10.36 -1.23 -18.09
N SER A 28 9.15 -0.67 -17.99
CA SER A 28 8.02 -0.98 -18.87
C SER A 28 7.41 0.29 -19.44
N ALA A 29 6.86 0.18 -20.64
CA ALA A 29 6.03 1.24 -21.24
C ALA A 29 4.55 0.88 -21.09
N ILE A 30 3.78 1.78 -20.44
CA ILE A 30 2.37 1.56 -20.13
C ILE A 30 1.50 2.41 -21.01
N HIS A 31 0.64 1.75 -21.77
CA HIS A 31 -0.30 2.34 -22.69
C HIS A 31 -1.74 1.89 -22.38
N ARG A 32 -2.70 2.56 -23.01
CA ARG A 32 -4.10 2.13 -23.01
C ARG A 32 -4.39 1.30 -24.26
N ASP A 33 -5.07 0.18 -24.06
CA ASP A 33 -5.72 -0.56 -25.13
C ASP A 33 -7.17 -0.86 -24.71
N SER A 34 -8.11 -0.15 -25.32
CA SER A 34 -9.55 -0.24 -25.00
C SER A 34 -9.84 -0.02 -23.51
N ASN A 35 -10.28 -1.04 -22.78
CA ASN A 35 -10.55 -1.04 -21.34
C ASN A 35 -9.44 -1.71 -20.51
N ALA A 36 -8.28 -1.97 -21.12
CA ALA A 36 -7.11 -2.49 -20.47
C ALA A 36 -5.94 -1.50 -20.57
N ILE A 37 -5.01 -1.62 -19.65
CA ILE A 37 -3.67 -1.09 -19.82
C ILE A 37 -2.78 -2.20 -20.38
N THR A 38 -1.85 -1.83 -21.26
CA THR A 38 -0.79 -2.71 -21.73
C THR A 38 0.51 -2.31 -21.05
N ALA A 39 1.24 -3.30 -20.54
CA ALA A 39 2.61 -3.12 -20.10
C ALA A 39 3.54 -3.84 -21.08
N THR A 40 4.43 -3.09 -21.70
CA THR A 40 5.38 -3.59 -22.70
C THR A 40 6.79 -3.50 -22.14
N ASP A 41 7.49 -4.62 -22.11
CA ASP A 41 8.91 -4.72 -21.77
C ASP A 41 9.64 -5.62 -22.78
N GLU A 42 10.91 -5.97 -22.51
CA GLU A 42 11.71 -6.83 -23.38
C GLU A 42 11.14 -8.26 -23.55
N ARG A 43 10.29 -8.71 -22.63
CA ARG A 43 9.67 -10.02 -22.63
C ARG A 43 8.39 -10.07 -23.44
N GLY A 44 7.81 -8.91 -23.76
CA GLY A 44 6.60 -8.81 -24.58
C GLY A 44 5.56 -7.83 -24.03
N VAL A 45 4.30 -8.09 -24.33
CA VAL A 45 3.15 -7.23 -23.97
C VAL A 45 2.20 -8.00 -23.07
N VAL A 46 1.88 -7.42 -21.93
CA VAL A 46 0.88 -7.95 -20.99
C VAL A 46 -0.33 -7.00 -20.97
N HIS A 47 -1.53 -7.55 -21.09
CA HIS A 47 -2.78 -6.81 -20.98
C HIS A 47 -3.36 -6.97 -19.57
N ILE A 48 -3.62 -5.85 -18.90
CA ILE A 48 -4.14 -5.80 -17.53
C ILE A 48 -5.48 -5.07 -17.56
N PRO A 49 -6.61 -5.75 -17.28
CA PRO A 49 -7.91 -5.11 -17.20
C PRO A 49 -7.92 -4.06 -16.08
N ALA A 50 -8.10 -2.78 -16.43
CA ALA A 50 -7.98 -1.69 -15.47
C ALA A 50 -9.00 -1.81 -14.32
N ALA A 51 -10.22 -2.27 -14.60
CA ALA A 51 -11.27 -2.43 -13.59
C ALA A 51 -10.97 -3.54 -12.55
N ALA A 52 -10.11 -4.50 -12.89
CA ALA A 52 -9.73 -5.60 -11.99
C ALA A 52 -8.56 -5.24 -11.06
N LEU A 53 -7.93 -4.08 -11.26
CA LEU A 53 -6.74 -3.67 -10.53
C LEU A 53 -7.09 -2.72 -9.39
N GLY A 54 -6.59 -2.99 -8.20
CA GLY A 54 -6.70 -2.08 -7.04
C GLY A 54 -5.62 -0.99 -7.08
N ALA A 55 -4.37 -1.40 -7.22
CA ALA A 55 -3.24 -0.49 -7.28
C ALA A 55 -2.20 -0.91 -8.33
N LEU A 56 -1.64 0.08 -9.02
CA LEU A 56 -0.49 -0.09 -9.91
C LEU A 56 0.72 0.61 -9.30
N LEU A 57 1.75 -0.15 -8.98
CA LEU A 57 3.02 0.36 -8.47
C LEU A 57 4.00 0.50 -9.65
N LEU A 58 4.46 1.71 -9.90
CA LEU A 58 5.37 2.06 -10.98
C LEU A 58 6.78 2.22 -10.42
N GLY A 59 7.63 1.27 -10.71
CA GLY A 59 9.05 1.29 -10.37
C GLY A 59 9.93 2.04 -11.39
N PRO A 60 11.24 2.07 -11.19
CA PRO A 60 12.19 2.76 -12.04
C PRO A 60 12.11 2.33 -13.51
N GLY A 61 12.38 3.26 -14.42
CA GLY A 61 12.38 3.00 -15.86
C GLY A 61 11.00 2.78 -16.47
N THR A 62 9.92 3.02 -15.72
CA THR A 62 8.56 2.89 -16.23
C THR A 62 8.07 4.21 -16.81
N THR A 63 7.46 4.16 -17.98
CA THR A 63 6.76 5.26 -18.63
C THR A 63 5.27 4.98 -18.69
N VAL A 64 4.43 6.01 -18.60
CA VAL A 64 2.98 5.86 -18.66
C VAL A 64 2.37 6.96 -19.51
N THR A 65 1.46 6.58 -20.40
CA THR A 65 0.73 7.55 -21.21
C THR A 65 -0.41 8.19 -20.43
N GLN A 66 -0.76 9.43 -20.79
CA GLN A 66 -1.93 10.11 -20.21
C GLN A 66 -3.21 9.28 -20.35
N GLN A 67 -3.41 8.63 -21.49
CA GLN A 67 -4.60 7.82 -21.74
C GLN A 67 -4.70 6.62 -20.80
N ALA A 68 -3.58 5.98 -20.49
CA ALA A 68 -3.53 4.92 -19.48
C ALA A 68 -3.85 5.45 -18.08
N MET A 69 -3.31 6.62 -17.70
CA MET A 69 -3.63 7.29 -16.44
C MET A 69 -5.12 7.62 -16.32
N VAL A 70 -5.74 8.16 -17.37
CA VAL A 70 -7.18 8.47 -17.38
C VAL A 70 -7.99 7.19 -17.20
N LEU A 71 -7.67 6.13 -17.95
CA LEU A 71 -8.37 4.85 -17.81
C LEU A 71 -8.29 4.29 -16.39
N MET A 72 -7.10 4.29 -15.78
CA MET A 72 -6.92 3.82 -14.40
C MET A 72 -7.72 4.64 -13.39
N ALA A 73 -7.68 5.98 -13.52
CA ALA A 73 -8.44 6.87 -12.66
C ALA A 73 -9.96 6.67 -12.78
N GLU A 74 -10.48 6.48 -14.00
CA GLU A 74 -11.89 6.22 -14.27
C GLU A 74 -12.34 4.83 -13.81
N SER A 75 -11.43 3.84 -13.87
CA SER A 75 -11.70 2.48 -13.41
C SER A 75 -11.55 2.31 -11.89
N GLY A 76 -11.15 3.36 -11.20
CA GLY A 76 -10.98 3.28 -9.78
C GLY A 76 -9.71 2.58 -9.32
N SER A 77 -8.69 2.52 -10.16
CA SER A 77 -7.36 2.02 -9.79
C SER A 77 -6.50 3.15 -9.28
N THR A 78 -5.73 2.91 -8.25
CA THR A 78 -4.74 3.87 -7.75
C THR A 78 -3.40 3.60 -8.38
N VAL A 79 -2.72 4.65 -8.82
CA VAL A 79 -1.35 4.57 -9.35
C VAL A 79 -0.41 5.16 -8.32
N VAL A 80 0.68 4.44 -8.05
CA VAL A 80 1.68 4.85 -7.07
C VAL A 80 3.07 4.75 -7.70
N TRP A 81 3.82 5.83 -7.68
CA TRP A 81 5.23 5.84 -8.08
C TRP A 81 6.10 5.45 -6.90
N VAL A 82 6.88 4.41 -7.09
CA VAL A 82 7.74 3.81 -6.07
C VAL A 82 9.18 3.69 -6.56
N GLY A 83 10.11 3.49 -5.64
CA GLY A 83 11.49 3.18 -5.97
C GLY A 83 11.67 1.72 -6.42
N GLU A 84 12.91 1.35 -6.61
CA GLU A 84 13.30 -0.02 -6.94
C GLU A 84 12.73 -1.00 -5.93
N GLU A 85 12.23 -2.13 -6.41
CA GLU A 85 11.53 -3.14 -5.59
C GLU A 85 10.37 -2.59 -4.75
N GLY A 86 9.86 -1.41 -5.07
CA GLY A 86 8.81 -0.74 -4.33
C GLY A 86 9.25 -0.09 -3.01
N VAL A 87 10.55 0.03 -2.73
CA VAL A 87 11.09 0.40 -1.39
C VAL A 87 10.78 1.84 -0.98
N ARG A 88 10.56 2.75 -1.90
CA ARG A 88 10.27 4.16 -1.61
C ARG A 88 8.98 4.58 -2.27
N TYR A 89 8.24 5.43 -1.61
CA TYR A 89 7.08 6.10 -2.16
C TYR A 89 7.47 7.49 -2.63
N TYR A 90 7.04 7.88 -3.84
CA TYR A 90 7.32 9.20 -4.39
C TYR A 90 6.05 9.99 -4.67
N ALA A 91 5.03 9.37 -5.28
CA ALA A 91 3.81 10.06 -5.67
C ALA A 91 2.65 9.08 -5.84
N HIS A 92 1.44 9.58 -5.87
CA HIS A 92 0.26 8.82 -6.24
C HIS A 92 -0.64 9.61 -7.20
N GLY A 93 -1.46 8.88 -7.94
CA GLY A 93 -2.46 9.44 -8.82
C GLY A 93 -3.72 9.88 -8.07
N ARG A 94 -4.79 10.17 -8.80
CA ARG A 94 -6.06 10.64 -8.26
C ARG A 94 -6.69 9.63 -7.30
N SER A 95 -7.17 10.10 -6.16
CA SER A 95 -8.04 9.33 -5.28
C SER A 95 -9.42 9.13 -5.91
N LEU A 96 -10.05 7.99 -5.61
CA LEU A 96 -11.45 7.72 -5.94
C LEU A 96 -12.44 8.53 -5.11
N ALA A 97 -12.03 9.04 -3.97
CA ALA A 97 -12.88 9.81 -3.09
C ALA A 97 -13.24 11.14 -3.74
N HIS A 98 -14.54 11.39 -3.90
CA HIS A 98 -15.09 12.66 -4.38
C HIS A 98 -15.42 13.63 -3.24
N SER A 99 -15.19 13.24 -1.97
CA SER A 99 -15.53 13.99 -0.77
C SER A 99 -14.32 14.12 0.16
N SER A 100 -14.09 15.31 0.71
CA SER A 100 -13.08 15.58 1.74
C SER A 100 -13.48 15.12 3.14
N ARG A 101 -14.70 14.64 3.34
CA ARG A 101 -15.25 14.31 4.68
C ARG A 101 -14.36 13.39 5.51
N LEU A 102 -13.79 12.34 4.90
CA LEU A 102 -12.90 11.43 5.63
C LEU A 102 -11.56 12.07 5.93
N LEU A 103 -11.02 12.90 5.04
CA LEU A 103 -9.79 13.66 5.28
C LEU A 103 -9.98 14.67 6.42
N GLU A 104 -11.09 15.38 6.45
CA GLU A 104 -11.43 16.33 7.51
C GLU A 104 -11.60 15.63 8.87
N ALA A 105 -12.30 14.48 8.88
CA ALA A 105 -12.44 13.67 10.07
C ALA A 105 -11.09 13.12 10.55
N GLN A 106 -10.24 12.64 9.64
CA GLN A 106 -8.88 12.17 9.96
C GLN A 106 -8.05 13.29 10.59
N ALA A 107 -8.05 14.49 9.98
CA ALA A 107 -7.31 15.64 10.48
C ALA A 107 -7.81 16.05 11.89
N ALA A 108 -9.11 16.15 12.09
CA ALA A 108 -9.71 16.50 13.37
C ALA A 108 -9.37 15.48 14.48
N LEU A 109 -9.43 14.18 14.17
CA LEU A 109 -9.11 13.11 15.11
C LEU A 109 -7.61 13.04 15.41
N MET A 110 -6.75 13.30 14.44
CA MET A 110 -5.31 13.20 14.60
C MET A 110 -4.72 14.37 15.38
N THR A 111 -5.23 15.58 15.18
CA THR A 111 -4.72 16.81 15.84
C THR A 111 -5.07 16.88 17.32
N ASN A 112 -6.11 16.20 17.78
CA ASN A 112 -6.47 16.13 19.19
C ASN A 112 -5.85 14.90 19.84
N GLN A 113 -5.04 15.08 20.87
CA GLN A 113 -4.31 13.97 21.53
C GLN A 113 -5.23 12.88 22.11
N THR A 114 -6.37 13.25 22.68
CA THR A 114 -7.31 12.29 23.27
C THR A 114 -7.98 11.44 22.21
N SER A 115 -8.50 12.06 21.13
CA SER A 115 -9.11 11.33 20.01
C SER A 115 -8.08 10.50 19.24
N ARG A 116 -6.88 11.03 19.03
CA ARG A 116 -5.77 10.29 18.42
C ARG A 116 -5.44 9.02 19.19
N LEU A 117 -5.30 9.10 20.52
CA LEU A 117 -5.04 7.94 21.37
C LEU A 117 -6.19 6.92 21.31
N ARG A 118 -7.43 7.41 21.30
CA ARG A 118 -8.61 6.53 21.15
C ARG A 118 -8.54 5.75 19.84
N VAL A 119 -8.31 6.45 18.70
CA VAL A 119 -8.18 5.78 17.38
C VAL A 119 -7.00 4.80 17.38
N ALA A 120 -5.84 5.18 17.92
CA ALA A 120 -4.70 4.27 18.02
C ALA A 120 -5.04 2.99 18.78
N ARG A 121 -5.77 3.09 19.93
CA ARG A 121 -6.21 1.91 20.67
C ARG A 121 -7.13 1.00 19.87
N GLU A 122 -8.08 1.56 19.12
CA GLU A 122 -8.94 0.79 18.23
C GLU A 122 -8.14 0.10 17.11
N MET A 123 -7.18 0.79 16.49
CA MET A 123 -6.30 0.17 15.50
C MET A 123 -5.51 -1.02 16.07
N TYR A 124 -5.00 -0.89 17.30
CA TYR A 124 -4.30 -1.99 17.97
C TYR A 124 -5.24 -3.13 18.36
N ALA A 125 -6.46 -2.84 18.79
CA ALA A 125 -7.46 -3.86 19.11
C ALA A 125 -7.85 -4.67 17.86
N MET A 126 -7.99 -3.99 16.69
CA MET A 126 -8.23 -4.66 15.41
C MET A 126 -7.04 -5.52 14.97
N ARG A 127 -5.82 -5.03 15.14
CA ARG A 127 -4.60 -5.74 14.73
C ARG A 127 -4.27 -6.92 15.64
N PHE A 128 -4.64 -6.85 16.90
CA PHE A 128 -4.35 -7.85 17.93
C PHE A 128 -5.62 -8.25 18.69
N PRO A 129 -6.49 -9.03 18.05
CA PRO A 129 -7.74 -9.46 18.68
C PRO A 129 -7.49 -10.16 20.03
N GLY A 130 -8.31 -9.81 21.04
CA GLY A 130 -8.22 -10.37 22.39
C GLY A 130 -7.27 -9.65 23.34
N GLU A 131 -6.53 -8.62 22.86
CA GLU A 131 -5.73 -7.79 23.76
C GLU A 131 -6.53 -6.61 24.33
N ASP A 132 -6.38 -6.41 25.63
CA ASP A 132 -6.91 -5.19 26.28
C ASP A 132 -5.98 -4.00 25.99
N THR A 133 -6.49 -3.05 25.21
CA THR A 133 -5.80 -1.81 24.87
C THR A 133 -6.24 -0.63 25.74
N LYS A 134 -7.24 -0.82 26.63
CA LYS A 134 -7.78 0.23 27.49
C LYS A 134 -6.69 0.79 28.42
N GLY A 135 -6.71 2.09 28.61
CA GLY A 135 -5.78 2.78 29.49
C GLY A 135 -4.34 2.90 28.99
N LEU A 136 -3.93 2.19 27.93
CA LEU A 136 -2.57 2.21 27.42
C LEU A 136 -2.24 3.51 26.70
N THR A 137 -1.03 4.01 26.91
CA THR A 137 -0.46 5.10 26.12
C THR A 137 0.03 4.60 24.76
N ILE A 138 0.30 5.52 23.81
CA ILE A 138 0.88 5.17 22.50
C ILE A 138 2.24 4.46 22.68
N GLN A 139 3.06 4.90 23.63
CA GLN A 139 4.35 4.27 23.92
C GLN A 139 4.20 2.82 24.41
N GLN A 140 3.22 2.59 25.30
CA GLN A 140 2.93 1.23 25.79
C GLN A 140 2.39 0.33 24.67
N LEU A 141 1.51 0.83 23.82
CA LEU A 141 1.01 0.10 22.65
C LEU A 141 2.15 -0.30 21.71
N ARG A 142 3.02 0.64 21.35
CA ARG A 142 4.21 0.38 20.51
C ARG A 142 5.19 -0.59 21.17
N GLY A 143 5.39 -0.48 22.48
CA GLY A 143 6.24 -1.39 23.24
C GLY A 143 5.73 -2.84 23.22
N ARG A 144 4.41 -3.04 23.39
CA ARG A 144 3.76 -4.36 23.29
C ARG A 144 3.85 -4.92 21.88
N GLU A 145 3.61 -4.11 20.87
CA GLU A 145 3.80 -4.50 19.46
C GLU A 145 5.21 -5.01 19.19
N GLY A 146 6.23 -4.22 19.55
CA GLY A 146 7.61 -4.60 19.34
C GLY A 146 8.01 -5.88 20.09
N ALA A 147 7.50 -6.10 21.32
CA ALA A 147 7.74 -7.33 22.08
C ALA A 147 7.10 -8.55 21.40
N ARG A 148 5.87 -8.40 20.89
CA ARG A 148 5.15 -9.46 20.17
C ARG A 148 5.87 -9.85 18.89
N ILE A 149 6.27 -8.87 18.07
CA ILE A 149 6.98 -9.10 16.81
C ILE A 149 8.28 -9.85 17.07
N ARG A 150 9.09 -9.40 18.04
CA ARG A 150 10.34 -10.09 18.41
C ARG A 150 10.10 -11.53 18.87
N ARG A 151 9.03 -11.77 19.63
CA ARG A 151 8.66 -13.13 20.06
C ARG A 151 8.29 -14.00 18.86
N ALA A 152 7.43 -13.52 17.98
CA ALA A 152 7.02 -14.25 16.80
C ALA A 152 8.22 -14.64 15.90
N TYR A 153 9.12 -13.72 15.65
CA TYR A 153 10.32 -14.02 14.85
C TYR A 153 11.24 -15.05 15.51
N ARG A 154 11.44 -14.97 16.83
CA ARG A 154 12.21 -15.98 17.57
C ARG A 154 11.57 -17.37 17.52
N GLU A 155 10.25 -17.44 17.66
CA GLU A 155 9.48 -18.69 17.58
C GLU A 155 9.58 -19.29 16.17
N HIS A 156 9.41 -18.47 15.14
CA HIS A 156 9.56 -18.90 13.74
C HIS A 156 10.99 -19.33 13.40
N SER A 157 11.99 -18.57 13.82
CA SER A 157 13.40 -18.93 13.67
C SER A 157 13.71 -20.32 14.26
N LYS A 158 13.23 -20.57 15.49
CA LYS A 158 13.38 -21.89 16.12
C LYS A 158 12.65 -23.00 15.36
N ARG A 159 11.43 -22.72 14.87
CA ARG A 159 10.60 -23.70 14.15
C ARG A 159 11.19 -24.05 12.78
N THR A 160 11.76 -23.10 12.07
CA THR A 160 12.28 -23.28 10.72
C THR A 160 13.77 -23.62 10.65
N GLY A 161 14.49 -23.41 11.73
CA GLY A 161 15.95 -23.53 11.75
C GLY A 161 16.69 -22.38 11.07
N VAL A 162 15.97 -21.36 10.55
CA VAL A 162 16.57 -20.19 9.93
C VAL A 162 16.97 -19.19 11.01
N PRO A 163 18.26 -18.85 11.13
CA PRO A 163 18.72 -17.92 12.17
C PRO A 163 18.12 -16.54 12.03
N TRP A 164 17.64 -15.99 13.13
CA TRP A 164 17.22 -14.58 13.23
C TRP A 164 17.59 -14.04 14.60
N THR A 165 18.33 -12.94 14.64
CA THR A 165 18.78 -12.30 15.88
C THR A 165 18.01 -11.03 16.19
N ARG A 166 17.89 -10.14 15.21
CA ARG A 166 17.20 -8.86 15.33
C ARG A 166 16.73 -8.36 13.95
N ARG A 167 15.81 -7.41 13.95
CA ARG A 167 15.52 -6.62 12.76
C ARG A 167 16.73 -5.73 12.49
N ASP A 168 17.41 -6.00 11.39
CA ASP A 168 18.50 -5.19 10.87
C ASP A 168 18.10 -4.67 9.48
N TYR A 169 18.20 -3.39 9.27
CA TYR A 169 17.77 -2.76 8.05
C TYR A 169 18.71 -1.61 7.71
N GLU A 170 19.54 -1.84 6.71
CA GLU A 170 20.35 -0.80 6.11
C GLU A 170 19.66 -0.30 4.84
N VAL A 171 19.29 0.99 4.85
CA VAL A 171 18.51 1.60 3.77
C VAL A 171 19.29 1.66 2.46
N GLU A 172 20.62 1.70 2.55
CA GLU A 172 21.53 1.90 1.41
C GLU A 172 22.18 0.61 0.92
N ASP A 173 22.09 -0.48 1.69
CA ASP A 173 22.68 -1.77 1.33
C ASP A 173 21.72 -2.92 1.66
N PHE A 174 20.85 -3.22 0.71
CA PHE A 174 19.89 -4.32 0.83
C PHE A 174 20.61 -5.70 0.87
N GLU A 175 21.71 -5.84 0.17
CA GLU A 175 22.43 -7.11 0.06
C GLU A 175 23.26 -7.44 1.32
N ALA A 176 23.62 -6.44 2.13
CA ALA A 176 24.31 -6.66 3.40
C ALA A 176 23.42 -7.27 4.50
N SER A 177 22.11 -7.25 4.33
CA SER A 177 21.16 -7.83 5.28
C SER A 177 21.08 -9.35 5.14
N ASP A 178 20.79 -10.06 6.23
CA ASP A 178 20.50 -11.49 6.17
C ASP A 178 19.23 -11.80 5.36
N PRO A 179 19.07 -13.01 4.80
CA PRO A 179 17.95 -13.36 3.91
C PRO A 179 16.57 -13.14 4.54
N VAL A 180 16.43 -13.29 5.86
CA VAL A 180 15.15 -13.03 6.56
C VAL A 180 14.84 -11.55 6.58
N ASN A 181 15.83 -10.70 6.83
CA ASN A 181 15.66 -9.25 6.82
C ASN A 181 15.40 -8.72 5.41
N GLN A 182 16.03 -9.31 4.37
CA GLN A 182 15.72 -9.01 2.97
C GLN A 182 14.25 -9.35 2.64
N ALA A 183 13.80 -10.57 2.95
CA ALA A 183 12.44 -11.01 2.73
C ALA A 183 11.41 -10.15 3.48
N LEU A 184 11.72 -9.77 4.73
CA LEU A 184 10.88 -8.86 5.53
C LEU A 184 10.81 -7.46 4.92
N SER A 185 11.91 -6.95 4.37
CA SER A 185 11.93 -5.65 3.69
C SER A 185 11.06 -5.67 2.45
N ALA A 186 11.19 -6.68 1.60
CA ALA A 186 10.37 -6.85 0.40
C ALA A 186 8.86 -6.97 0.75
N ALA A 187 8.53 -7.81 1.76
CA ALA A 187 7.15 -7.99 2.20
C ALA A 187 6.53 -6.70 2.77
N ASN A 188 7.28 -5.97 3.60
CA ASN A 188 6.83 -4.69 4.15
C ASN A 188 6.61 -3.64 3.06
N THR A 189 7.48 -3.58 2.08
CA THR A 189 7.37 -2.66 0.95
C THR A 189 6.10 -2.91 0.14
N SER A 190 5.84 -4.18 -0.19
CA SER A 190 4.60 -4.57 -0.87
C SER A 190 3.37 -4.19 -0.04
N LEU A 191 3.41 -4.44 1.26
CA LEU A 191 2.32 -4.07 2.18
C LEU A 191 2.12 -2.55 2.24
N TYR A 192 3.19 -1.76 2.26
CA TYR A 192 3.09 -0.30 2.24
C TYR A 192 2.41 0.21 0.98
N GLY A 193 2.72 -0.34 -0.18
CA GLY A 193 2.04 0.01 -1.43
C GLY A 193 0.53 -0.22 -1.36
N VAL A 194 0.12 -1.38 -0.86
CA VAL A 194 -1.31 -1.73 -0.69
C VAL A 194 -2.00 -0.82 0.31
N VAL A 195 -1.44 -0.66 1.50
CA VAL A 195 -2.02 0.19 2.56
C VAL A 195 -2.10 1.64 2.10
N HIS A 196 -1.05 2.14 1.46
CA HIS A 196 -1.03 3.49 0.91
C HIS A 196 -2.16 3.70 -0.10
N SER A 197 -2.34 2.74 -1.03
CA SER A 197 -3.40 2.77 -2.03
C SER A 197 -4.79 2.84 -1.39
N VAL A 198 -5.03 2.06 -0.35
CA VAL A 198 -6.32 2.07 0.37
C VAL A 198 -6.56 3.41 1.06
N ILE A 199 -5.56 3.96 1.75
CA ILE A 199 -5.66 5.25 2.43
C ILE A 199 -6.01 6.35 1.41
N VAL A 200 -5.31 6.39 0.29
CA VAL A 200 -5.55 7.39 -0.77
C VAL A 200 -6.90 7.18 -1.45
N ALA A 201 -7.28 5.92 -1.74
CA ALA A 201 -8.57 5.60 -2.35
C ALA A 201 -9.76 6.04 -1.47
N LEU A 202 -9.61 5.99 -0.15
CA LEU A 202 -10.58 6.50 0.81
C LEU A 202 -10.58 8.04 0.91
N GLY A 203 -9.67 8.72 0.23
CA GLY A 203 -9.51 10.18 0.29
C GLY A 203 -8.79 10.66 1.55
N CYS A 204 -8.18 9.76 2.32
CA CYS A 204 -7.38 10.07 3.49
C CYS A 204 -5.94 10.45 3.10
N SER A 205 -5.21 11.05 4.03
CA SER A 205 -3.80 11.41 3.85
C SER A 205 -2.89 10.40 4.57
N PRO A 206 -1.93 9.78 3.87
CA PRO A 206 -0.93 8.92 4.51
C PRO A 206 -0.04 9.66 5.51
N GLY A 207 0.14 10.96 5.34
CA GLY A 207 0.93 11.80 6.25
C GLY A 207 0.25 12.11 7.58
N LEU A 208 -1.06 11.82 7.74
CA LEU A 208 -1.80 12.06 8.97
C LEU A 208 -1.92 10.77 9.80
N GLY A 209 -0.79 10.29 10.32
CA GLY A 209 -0.71 9.04 11.09
C GLY A 209 -1.20 9.17 12.54
N PHE A 210 -1.90 8.14 13.04
CA PHE A 210 -2.37 8.09 14.44
C PHE A 210 -1.34 7.53 15.40
N VAL A 211 -0.47 6.64 14.95
CA VAL A 211 0.52 5.94 15.79
C VAL A 211 1.93 6.49 15.59
N HIS A 212 2.33 6.65 14.34
CA HIS A 212 3.63 7.19 13.95
C HIS A 212 3.42 8.57 13.32
N THR A 213 4.22 9.51 13.73
CA THR A 213 4.29 10.89 13.21
C THR A 213 5.75 11.31 13.14
#